data_c876d2db2a1607c9ee8180ef81e177e8
#
_entry.id   c876d2db2a1607c9ee8180ef81e177e8
#
_cell.length_a   1.000
_cell.length_b   1.000
_cell.length_c   1.000
_cell.angle_alpha   90.00
_cell.angle_beta   90.00
_cell.angle_gamma   90.00
#
_symmetry.space_group_name_H-M   'P 1'
#
loop_
_entity.id
_entity.type
_entity.pdbx_description
1 polymer ?
#
loop_
_entity_poly.entity_id
_entity_poly.type
_entity_poly.pdbx_seq_one_letter_code
_entity_poly.pdbx_strand_id
1 'polypeptide(L)'
;RVPSCHMIADTLDELHEFAAAIGMRRAWFQGKASTPHYDLTAARRIDAVARGAQELDRQAFTRLTRRLRAERVAAALEQRAKEVQSDR
;
A
#
# COMPACT_ATOMS: atom_id res chain seq x y z
N ARG A 1 -2.57 22.63 9.74
CA ARG A 1 -2.51 21.21 9.42
C ARG A 1 -2.60 21.02 7.91
N VAL A 2 -1.62 20.35 7.33
CA VAL A 2 -1.60 20.14 5.88
C VAL A 2 -2.47 18.93 5.54
N PRO A 3 -3.44 19.08 4.63
CA PRO A 3 -4.23 17.93 4.17
C PRO A 3 -3.33 16.87 3.53
N SER A 4 -3.57 15.61 3.85
CA SER A 4 -2.84 14.50 3.25
C SER A 4 -3.81 13.37 2.91
N CYS A 5 -3.39 12.51 2.00
CA CYS A 5 -4.14 11.31 1.67
C CYS A 5 -3.20 10.11 1.63
N HIS A 6 -3.76 8.91 1.75
CA HIS A 6 -2.98 7.69 1.72
C HIS A 6 -2.85 7.17 0.28
N MET A 7 -1.67 6.67 -0.06
CA MET A 7 -1.42 6.00 -1.33
C MET A 7 -1.07 4.55 -1.05
N ILE A 8 -1.78 3.63 -1.68
CA ILE A 8 -1.55 2.19 -1.56
C ILE A 8 -1.47 1.56 -2.94
N ALA A 9 -0.97 0.33 -3.01
CA ALA A 9 -0.92 -0.44 -4.25
C ALA A 9 -1.13 -1.92 -3.92
N ASP A 10 -1.36 -2.72 -4.96
CA ASP A 10 -1.62 -4.16 -4.79
C ASP A 10 -0.42 -4.88 -4.20
N THR A 11 0.80 -4.45 -4.52
CA THR A 11 2.02 -5.01 -3.95
C THR A 11 2.90 -3.91 -3.39
N LEU A 12 3.77 -4.25 -2.44
CA LEU A 12 4.71 -3.29 -1.87
C LEU A 12 5.75 -2.84 -2.91
N ASP A 13 6.20 -3.74 -3.76
CA ASP A 13 7.15 -3.38 -4.82
C ASP A 13 6.56 -2.30 -5.73
N GLU A 14 5.32 -2.49 -6.17
CA GLU A 14 4.63 -1.50 -6.99
C GLU A 14 4.49 -0.17 -6.26
N LEU A 15 4.12 -0.22 -4.98
CA LEU A 15 3.97 1.00 -4.17
C LEU A 15 5.29 1.77 -4.08
N HIS A 16 6.39 1.08 -3.79
CA HIS A 16 7.69 1.72 -3.65
C HIS A 16 8.20 2.29 -4.98
N GLU A 17 8.00 1.57 -6.06
CA GLU A 17 8.39 2.05 -7.39
C GLU A 17 7.62 3.31 -7.77
N PHE A 18 6.32 3.30 -7.53
CA PHE A 18 5.48 4.45 -7.84
C PHE A 18 5.84 5.65 -6.97
N ALA A 19 6.06 5.43 -5.67
CA ALA A 19 6.48 6.49 -4.75
C ALA A 19 7.80 7.13 -5.20
N ALA A 20 8.78 6.32 -5.60
CA ALA A 20 10.05 6.82 -6.10
C ALA A 20 9.85 7.66 -7.37
N ALA A 21 8.95 7.23 -8.26
CA ALA A 21 8.68 7.95 -9.51
C ALA A 21 8.11 9.35 -9.29
N ILE A 22 7.39 9.57 -8.18
CA ILE A 22 6.87 10.90 -7.84
C ILE A 22 7.76 11.63 -6.81
N GLY A 23 8.99 11.16 -6.63
CA GLY A 23 9.99 11.85 -5.81
C GLY A 23 9.86 11.66 -4.32
N MET A 24 9.19 10.60 -3.86
CA MET A 24 9.05 10.33 -2.44
C MET A 24 10.22 9.52 -1.91
N ARG A 25 10.60 9.80 -0.68
CA ARG A 25 11.68 9.06 -0.03
C ARG A 25 11.14 7.79 0.60
N ARG A 26 11.92 6.71 0.49
CA ARG A 26 11.58 5.43 1.08
C ARG A 26 11.35 5.54 2.60
N ALA A 27 12.08 6.44 3.26
CA ALA A 27 11.93 6.65 4.71
C ALA A 27 10.53 7.15 5.11
N TRP A 28 9.75 7.66 4.17
CA TRP A 28 8.40 8.13 4.45
C TRP A 28 7.35 7.02 4.41
N PHE A 29 7.75 5.82 4.10
CA PHE A 29 6.85 4.66 4.04
C PHE A 29 6.33 4.30 5.44
N GLN A 30 5.02 4.14 5.55
CA GLN A 30 4.33 3.77 6.79
C GLN A 30 4.08 2.26 6.79
N GLY A 31 5.12 1.47 7.03
CA GLY A 31 5.07 0.02 6.91
C GLY A 31 4.42 -0.70 8.08
N LYS A 32 4.34 -0.03 9.25
CA LYS A 32 3.77 -0.64 10.46
C LYS A 32 2.28 -0.41 10.61
N ALA A 33 1.69 0.37 9.71
CA ALA A 33 0.25 0.58 9.71
C ALA A 33 -0.48 -0.71 9.33
N SER A 34 -1.76 -0.83 9.71
CA SER A 34 -2.57 -1.99 9.36
C SER A 34 -2.66 -2.19 7.83
N THR A 35 -2.59 -1.11 7.08
CA THR A 35 -2.42 -1.13 5.63
C THR A 35 -1.19 -0.30 5.31
N PRO A 36 -0.09 -0.90 4.86
CA PRO A 36 1.12 -0.15 4.51
C PRO A 36 0.84 0.87 3.41
N HIS A 37 1.34 2.09 3.58
CA HIS A 37 1.01 3.19 2.68
C HIS A 37 2.06 4.31 2.75
N TYR A 38 1.94 5.25 1.81
CA TYR A 38 2.61 6.56 1.88
C TYR A 38 1.55 7.63 2.06
N ASP A 39 1.88 8.66 2.83
CA ASP A 39 1.04 9.85 2.95
C ASP A 39 1.45 10.85 1.88
N LEU A 40 0.47 11.33 1.12
CA LEU A 40 0.70 12.30 0.05
C LEU A 40 0.22 13.68 0.47
N THR A 41 1.03 14.71 0.19
CA THR A 41 0.57 16.09 0.22
C THR A 41 -0.34 16.35 -0.98
N ALA A 42 -1.05 17.48 -0.98
CA ALA A 42 -1.89 17.85 -2.13
C ALA A 42 -1.08 17.92 -3.42
N ALA A 43 0.13 18.48 -3.38
CA ALA A 43 0.99 18.58 -4.55
C ALA A 43 1.39 17.21 -5.10
N ARG A 44 1.77 16.30 -4.21
CA ARG A 44 2.17 14.95 -4.64
C ARG A 44 0.97 14.13 -5.13
N ARG A 45 -0.21 14.38 -4.59
CA ARG A 45 -1.44 13.76 -5.10
C ARG A 45 -1.67 14.12 -6.55
N ILE A 46 -1.48 15.38 -6.91
CA ILE A 46 -1.60 15.83 -8.30
C ILE A 46 -0.62 15.06 -9.19
N ASP A 47 0.64 14.96 -8.76
CA ASP A 47 1.66 14.23 -9.51
C ASP A 47 1.30 12.75 -9.65
N ALA A 48 0.81 12.14 -8.57
CA ALA A 48 0.42 10.73 -8.59
C ALA A 48 -0.71 10.48 -9.58
N VAL A 49 -1.75 11.31 -9.57
CA VAL A 49 -2.88 11.16 -10.50
C VAL A 49 -2.42 11.37 -11.94
N ALA A 50 -1.53 12.34 -12.18
CA ALA A 50 -0.99 12.58 -13.52
C ALA A 50 -0.22 11.38 -14.06
N ARG A 51 0.34 10.54 -13.18
CA ARG A 51 1.08 9.34 -13.55
C ARG A 51 0.22 8.07 -13.54
N GLY A 52 -1.08 8.20 -13.34
CA GLY A 52 -2.01 7.09 -13.46
C GLY A 52 -2.60 6.56 -12.16
N ALA A 53 -2.29 7.16 -11.03
CA ALA A 53 -2.92 6.74 -9.77
C ALA A 53 -4.42 7.02 -9.84
N GLN A 54 -5.20 6.08 -9.31
CA GLN A 54 -6.65 6.20 -9.27
C GLN A 54 -7.10 6.86 -7.98
N GLU A 55 -7.93 7.86 -8.07
CA GLU A 55 -8.55 8.45 -6.89
C GLU A 55 -9.74 7.59 -6.47
N LEU A 56 -9.80 7.23 -5.20
CA LEU A 56 -10.86 6.42 -4.65
C LEU A 56 -11.60 7.20 -3.58
N ASP A 57 -12.92 7.08 -3.54
CA ASP A 57 -13.70 7.62 -2.43
C ASP A 57 -13.47 6.73 -1.18
N ARG A 58 -13.99 7.18 -0.04
CA ARG A 58 -13.78 6.50 1.23
C ARG A 58 -14.26 5.04 1.19
N GLN A 59 -15.41 4.79 0.59
CA GLN A 59 -15.97 3.43 0.55
C GLN A 59 -15.12 2.51 -0.32
N ALA A 60 -14.74 2.96 -1.50
CA ALA A 60 -13.89 2.19 -2.40
C ALA A 60 -12.52 1.92 -1.78
N PHE A 61 -11.94 2.92 -1.12
CA PHE A 61 -10.67 2.77 -0.44
C PHE A 61 -10.76 1.74 0.69
N THR A 62 -11.82 1.79 1.49
CA THR A 62 -12.05 0.83 2.57
C THR A 62 -12.17 -0.59 2.03
N ARG A 63 -12.91 -0.79 0.95
CA ARG A 63 -13.05 -2.10 0.32
C ARG A 63 -11.70 -2.62 -0.16
N LEU A 64 -10.91 -1.77 -0.79
CA LEU A 64 -9.59 -2.15 -1.28
C LEU A 64 -8.64 -2.53 -0.12
N THR A 65 -8.60 -1.74 0.94
CA THR A 65 -7.72 -2.03 2.07
C THR A 65 -8.12 -3.34 2.77
N ARG A 66 -9.40 -3.63 2.87
CA ARG A 66 -9.89 -4.90 3.43
C ARG A 66 -9.46 -6.08 2.58
N ARG A 67 -9.58 -5.96 1.26
CA ARG A 67 -9.15 -7.01 0.34
C ARG A 67 -7.65 -7.26 0.44
N LEU A 68 -6.85 -6.20 0.40
CA LEU A 68 -5.40 -6.33 0.49
C LEU A 68 -4.95 -6.94 1.82
N ARG A 69 -5.61 -6.58 2.91
CA ARG A 69 -5.31 -7.16 4.22
C ARG A 69 -5.64 -8.64 4.25
N ALA A 70 -6.79 -9.03 3.71
CA ALA A 70 -7.19 -10.43 3.64
C ALA A 70 -6.22 -11.26 2.81
N GLU A 71 -5.75 -10.71 1.69
CA GLU A 71 -4.76 -11.37 0.83
C GLU A 71 -3.44 -11.58 1.56
N ARG A 72 -3.00 -10.60 2.34
CA ARG A 72 -1.76 -10.73 3.12
C ARG A 72 -1.89 -11.79 4.21
N VAL A 73 -3.04 -11.83 4.90
CA VAL A 73 -3.28 -12.85 5.93
C VAL A 73 -3.30 -14.23 5.30
N ALA A 74 -3.97 -14.41 4.17
CA ALA A 74 -4.00 -15.68 3.47
C ALA A 74 -2.61 -16.13 3.04
N ALA A 75 -1.81 -15.21 2.53
CA ALA A 75 -0.42 -15.51 2.12
C ALA A 75 0.43 -15.94 3.32
N ALA A 76 0.27 -15.28 4.46
CA ALA A 76 1.01 -15.61 5.68
C ALA A 76 0.63 -16.99 6.21
N LEU A 77 -0.65 -17.33 6.18
CA LEU A 77 -1.13 -18.65 6.61
C LEU A 77 -0.62 -19.76 5.69
N GLU A 78 -0.61 -19.49 4.39
CA GLU A 78 -0.07 -20.44 3.41
C GLU A 78 1.41 -20.70 3.65
N GLN A 79 2.17 -19.65 3.94
CA GLN A 79 3.59 -19.77 4.24
C GLN A 79 3.83 -20.59 5.51
N ARG A 80 3.03 -20.41 6.55
CA ARG A 80 3.12 -21.20 7.77
C ARG A 80 2.85 -22.68 7.50
N ALA A 81 1.87 -22.98 6.68
CA ALA A 81 1.55 -24.35 6.33
C ALA A 81 2.74 -25.03 5.64
N LYS A 82 3.43 -24.32 4.76
CA LYS A 82 4.64 -24.83 4.09
C LYS A 82 5.76 -25.09 5.09
N GLU A 83 5.96 -24.21 6.06
CA GLU A 83 6.98 -24.37 7.09
C GLU A 83 6.73 -25.60 7.95
N VAL A 84 5.49 -25.83 8.35
CA VAL A 84 5.11 -27.01 9.13
C VAL A 84 5.39 -28.28 8.34
N GLN A 85 5.09 -28.29 7.05
CA GLN A 85 5.33 -29.46 6.20
C GLN A 85 6.83 -29.75 6.03
N SER A 86 7.65 -28.72 5.98
CA SER A 86 9.10 -28.90 5.80
C SER A 86 9.79 -29.50 7.01
N ASP A 87 9.21 -29.43 8.18
CA ASP A 87 9.75 -29.99 9.42
C ASP A 87 9.60 -31.51 9.48
N ARG A 88 8.96 -32.12 8.52
CA ARG A 88 8.77 -33.55 8.44
C ARG A 88 9.70 -34.17 7.41
#